data_2ea92c684e2897a132aeb0361f23f2de
#
_entry.id   2ea92c684e2897a132aeb0361f23f2de
#
_cell.length_a   1.000
_cell.length_b   1.000
_cell.length_c   1.000
_cell.angle_alpha   90.00
_cell.angle_beta   90.00
_cell.angle_gamma   90.00
#
_symmetry.space_group_name_H-M   'P 1'
#
loop_
_entity.id
_entity.type
_entity.pdbx_description
1 polymer ?
#
loop_
_entity_poly.entity_id
_entity_poly.type
_entity_poly.pdbx_seq_one_letter_code
_entity_poly.pdbx_strand_id
1 'polypeptide(L)'
;DDHNDPTMRINALPPLVDLGMVLQDVHDAPVGATRSAGVLRVRDIAIAYNRLSPRAGETPQSLAQVEGALGELQASQPERITAAQDAVDLVDSIHALVADKTSRADLLDLKPLHDLAALVRQACRAVAGHAASTAPADDVAAPAAVGTGGAPAAQAGDIRSREDALRQLDRVIDFL
;
A
#
# COMPACT_ATOMS: atom_id res chain seq x y z
N ASP A 1 -21.63 -42.99 1.82
CA ASP A 1 -20.67 -42.50 2.85
C ASP A 1 -20.76 -40.95 2.88
N ASP A 2 -21.69 -40.43 3.68
CA ASP A 2 -21.95 -38.97 3.84
C ASP A 2 -20.83 -38.21 4.57
N HIS A 3 -19.76 -38.89 4.98
CA HIS A 3 -18.69 -38.30 5.76
C HIS A 3 -17.65 -37.50 4.94
N ASN A 4 -17.76 -37.51 3.61
CA ASN A 4 -16.83 -36.79 2.74
C ASN A 4 -17.52 -35.72 1.88
N ASP A 5 -18.73 -35.28 2.25
CA ASP A 5 -19.39 -34.19 1.56
C ASP A 5 -18.66 -32.86 1.85
N PRO A 6 -18.02 -32.23 0.89
CA PRO A 6 -17.30 -30.97 1.04
C PRO A 6 -18.25 -29.80 1.43
N THR A 7 -19.55 -29.92 1.15
CA THR A 7 -20.55 -28.89 1.39
C THR A 7 -20.63 -28.50 2.86
N MET A 8 -20.57 -29.47 3.77
CA MET A 8 -20.62 -29.21 5.23
C MET A 8 -19.39 -28.42 5.72
N ARG A 9 -18.21 -28.71 5.12
CA ARG A 9 -16.98 -27.99 5.49
C ARG A 9 -16.94 -26.59 4.91
N ILE A 10 -17.49 -26.40 3.72
CA ILE A 10 -17.57 -25.11 3.04
C ILE A 10 -18.50 -24.16 3.77
N ASN A 11 -19.61 -24.66 4.31
CA ASN A 11 -20.57 -23.87 5.09
C ASN A 11 -19.95 -23.27 6.38
N ALA A 12 -18.76 -23.70 6.77
CA ALA A 12 -18.00 -23.09 7.87
C ALA A 12 -17.18 -21.85 7.43
N LEU A 13 -17.05 -21.59 6.13
CA LEU A 13 -16.21 -20.50 5.60
C LEU A 13 -16.91 -19.13 5.41
N PRO A 14 -18.24 -19.02 5.21
CA PRO A 14 -18.92 -17.73 5.06
C PRO A 14 -18.59 -16.69 6.14
N PRO A 15 -18.33 -17.04 7.41
CA PRO A 15 -17.90 -16.08 8.42
C PRO A 15 -16.63 -15.29 8.08
N LEU A 16 -15.76 -15.81 7.19
CA LEU A 16 -14.55 -15.11 6.76
C LEU A 16 -14.83 -13.80 6.00
N VAL A 17 -16.00 -13.70 5.36
CA VAL A 17 -16.40 -12.55 4.55
C VAL A 17 -17.58 -11.79 5.14
N ASP A 18 -18.06 -12.20 6.30
CA ASP A 18 -19.13 -11.52 7.01
C ASP A 18 -18.59 -10.24 7.67
N LEU A 19 -19.21 -9.11 7.32
CA LEU A 19 -18.88 -7.78 7.87
C LEU A 19 -19.07 -7.69 9.39
N GLY A 20 -19.96 -8.50 9.96
CA GLY A 20 -20.20 -8.53 11.41
C GLY A 20 -19.29 -9.47 12.19
N MET A 21 -18.36 -10.16 11.52
CA MET A 21 -17.48 -11.17 12.11
C MET A 21 -16.02 -10.92 11.72
N VAL A 22 -15.38 -11.88 11.03
CA VAL A 22 -13.94 -11.85 10.72
C VAL A 22 -13.53 -10.63 9.91
N LEU A 23 -14.33 -10.21 8.93
CA LEU A 23 -13.98 -9.05 8.11
C LEU A 23 -13.92 -7.74 8.95
N GLN A 24 -14.80 -7.62 9.95
CA GLN A 24 -14.72 -6.52 10.90
C GLN A 24 -13.45 -6.58 11.75
N ASP A 25 -13.07 -7.76 12.24
CA ASP A 25 -11.84 -7.94 13.01
C ASP A 25 -10.61 -7.61 12.18
N VAL A 26 -10.60 -7.97 10.88
CA VAL A 26 -9.53 -7.59 9.94
C VAL A 26 -9.48 -6.08 9.73
N HIS A 27 -10.62 -5.40 9.64
CA HIS A 27 -10.65 -3.93 9.58
C HIS A 27 -10.04 -3.29 10.84
N ASP A 28 -10.35 -3.83 12.01
CA ASP A 28 -9.86 -3.29 13.28
C ASP A 28 -8.45 -3.81 13.66
N ALA A 29 -7.88 -4.73 12.85
CA ALA A 29 -6.54 -5.28 13.07
C ALA A 29 -5.44 -4.20 12.98
N PRO A 30 -4.47 -4.21 13.93
CA PRO A 30 -3.35 -3.28 13.88
C PRO A 30 -2.33 -3.72 12.83
N VAL A 31 -1.97 -2.82 11.93
CA VAL A 31 -0.81 -2.97 11.02
C VAL A 31 0.48 -2.76 11.80
N GLY A 32 0.49 -1.77 12.68
CA GLY A 32 1.62 -1.49 13.57
C GLY A 32 1.37 -0.29 14.47
N ALA A 33 2.35 0.03 15.30
CA ALA A 33 2.33 1.21 16.16
C ALA A 33 3.49 2.13 15.79
N THR A 34 3.18 3.42 15.61
CA THR A 34 4.14 4.48 15.26
C THR A 34 4.16 5.57 16.32
N ARG A 35 5.20 6.36 16.35
CA ARG A 35 5.29 7.52 17.25
C ARG A 35 4.43 8.67 16.76
N SER A 36 4.31 8.81 15.45
CA SER A 36 3.60 9.93 14.80
C SER A 36 2.08 9.78 14.83
N ALA A 37 1.55 8.56 14.64
CA ALA A 37 0.12 8.31 14.48
C ALA A 37 -0.47 7.33 15.52
N GLY A 38 0.36 6.81 16.44
CA GLY A 38 -0.07 5.78 17.38
C GLY A 38 -0.30 4.43 16.69
N VAL A 39 -1.38 3.75 17.03
CA VAL A 39 -1.72 2.46 16.41
C VAL A 39 -2.40 2.70 15.07
N LEU A 40 -1.75 2.28 14.00
CA LEU A 40 -2.32 2.28 12.64
C LEU A 40 -3.08 0.97 12.41
N ARG A 41 -4.35 1.05 12.06
CA ARG A 41 -5.21 -0.09 11.74
C ARG A 41 -5.50 -0.17 10.25
N VAL A 42 -5.92 -1.34 9.81
CA VAL A 42 -6.36 -1.55 8.41
C VAL A 42 -7.50 -0.60 8.05
N ARG A 43 -8.45 -0.35 8.97
CA ARG A 43 -9.55 0.59 8.75
C ARG A 43 -9.08 2.04 8.53
N ASP A 44 -8.00 2.47 9.21
CA ASP A 44 -7.46 3.82 9.05
C ASP A 44 -6.96 4.02 7.61
N ILE A 45 -6.30 3.01 7.07
CA ILE A 45 -5.90 2.97 5.65
C ILE A 45 -7.15 3.00 4.75
N ALA A 46 -8.16 2.18 5.04
CA ALA A 46 -9.37 2.13 4.22
C ALA A 46 -10.14 3.46 4.21
N ILE A 47 -10.19 4.16 5.33
CA ILE A 47 -10.79 5.50 5.44
C ILE A 47 -9.97 6.52 4.67
N ALA A 48 -8.65 6.56 4.83
CA ALA A 48 -7.76 7.50 4.16
C ALA A 48 -7.80 7.36 2.62
N TYR A 49 -8.00 6.14 2.12
CA TYR A 49 -8.17 5.85 0.69
C TYR A 49 -9.63 5.93 0.21
N ASN A 50 -10.57 6.45 1.03
CA ASN A 50 -11.99 6.60 0.72
C ASN A 50 -12.70 5.28 0.35
N ARG A 51 -12.27 4.17 0.95
CA ARG A 51 -12.91 2.84 0.79
C ARG A 51 -13.84 2.50 1.94
N LEU A 52 -13.75 3.22 3.05
CA LEU A 52 -14.60 3.04 4.22
C LEU A 52 -14.96 4.42 4.79
N SER A 53 -16.19 4.56 5.29
CA SER A 53 -16.59 5.77 6.01
C SER A 53 -16.19 5.67 7.49
N PRO A 54 -15.77 6.78 8.11
CA PRO A 54 -15.50 6.82 9.55
C PRO A 54 -16.78 6.55 10.35
N ARG A 55 -16.63 5.95 11.52
CA ARG A 55 -17.73 5.73 12.49
C ARG A 55 -18.13 7.08 13.12
N ALA A 56 -19.32 7.15 13.68
CA ALA A 56 -19.78 8.34 14.39
C ALA A 56 -18.82 8.68 15.56
N GLY A 57 -18.31 9.93 15.58
CA GLY A 57 -17.35 10.39 16.59
C GLY A 57 -15.89 9.97 16.34
N GLU A 58 -15.59 9.26 15.27
CA GLU A 58 -14.23 8.91 14.88
C GLU A 58 -13.58 10.07 14.10
N THR A 59 -12.37 10.47 14.50
CA THR A 59 -11.57 11.44 13.75
C THR A 59 -10.66 10.70 12.77
N PRO A 60 -10.92 10.77 11.46
CA PRO A 60 -10.14 10.05 10.49
C PRO A 60 -8.72 10.64 10.36
N GLN A 61 -7.73 9.78 10.17
CA GLN A 61 -6.40 10.21 9.78
C GLN A 61 -6.40 10.62 8.30
N SER A 62 -5.64 11.67 7.97
CA SER A 62 -5.46 12.06 6.58
C SER A 62 -4.59 11.05 5.82
N LEU A 63 -4.67 11.06 4.49
CA LEU A 63 -3.83 10.20 3.65
C LEU A 63 -2.34 10.40 3.96
N ALA A 64 -1.89 11.66 4.08
CA ALA A 64 -0.51 11.98 4.40
C ALA A 64 -0.06 11.45 5.78
N GLN A 65 -0.95 11.45 6.79
CA GLN A 65 -0.65 10.87 8.10
C GLN A 65 -0.51 9.35 8.02
N VAL A 66 -1.41 8.68 7.29
CA VAL A 66 -1.35 7.22 7.07
C VAL A 66 -0.09 6.84 6.30
N GLU A 67 0.25 7.55 5.23
CA GLU A 67 1.47 7.31 4.45
C GLU A 67 2.74 7.55 5.29
N GLY A 68 2.76 8.61 6.10
CA GLY A 68 3.85 8.88 7.03
C GLY A 68 4.02 7.77 8.06
N ALA A 69 2.90 7.26 8.63
CA ALA A 69 2.92 6.14 9.57
C ALA A 69 3.40 4.83 8.92
N LEU A 70 2.97 4.54 7.70
CA LEU A 70 3.46 3.38 6.94
C LEU A 70 4.97 3.49 6.64
N GLY A 71 5.46 4.70 6.31
CA GLY A 71 6.89 4.97 6.13
C GLY A 71 7.70 4.73 7.40
N GLU A 72 7.20 5.17 8.55
CA GLU A 72 7.81 4.90 9.85
C GLU A 72 7.83 3.40 10.18
N LEU A 73 6.73 2.67 9.87
CA LEU A 73 6.67 1.21 10.01
C LEU A 73 7.62 0.50 9.06
N GLN A 74 7.73 0.95 7.80
CA GLN A 74 8.67 0.38 6.83
C GLN A 74 10.12 0.48 7.33
N ALA A 75 10.47 1.58 8.00
CA ALA A 75 11.81 1.78 8.54
C ALA A 75 12.07 1.01 9.84
N SER A 76 11.06 0.88 10.71
CA SER A 76 11.20 0.33 12.06
C SER A 76 10.78 -1.14 12.20
N GLN A 77 9.83 -1.62 11.39
CA GLN A 77 9.23 -2.94 11.45
C GLN A 77 8.92 -3.46 10.03
N PRO A 78 9.95 -3.59 9.14
CA PRO A 78 9.75 -3.96 7.74
C PRO A 78 9.05 -5.31 7.55
N GLU A 79 9.24 -6.25 8.49
CA GLU A 79 8.58 -7.56 8.47
C GLU A 79 7.05 -7.47 8.55
N ARG A 80 6.50 -6.47 9.25
CA ARG A 80 5.05 -6.24 9.31
C ARG A 80 4.51 -5.73 8.00
N ILE A 81 5.25 -4.85 7.35
CA ILE A 81 4.87 -4.34 6.03
C ILE A 81 4.93 -5.46 4.99
N THR A 82 5.94 -6.32 5.03
CA THR A 82 6.02 -7.51 4.17
C THR A 82 4.82 -8.43 4.41
N ALA A 83 4.52 -8.78 5.66
CA ALA A 83 3.37 -9.62 5.99
C ALA A 83 2.03 -9.00 5.50
N ALA A 84 1.87 -7.69 5.63
CA ALA A 84 0.69 -6.98 5.13
C ALA A 84 0.60 -7.01 3.58
N GLN A 85 1.73 -6.99 2.88
CA GLN A 85 1.77 -7.12 1.42
C GLN A 85 1.46 -8.56 0.96
N ASP A 86 1.91 -9.56 1.71
CA ASP A 86 1.71 -10.98 1.40
C ASP A 86 0.27 -11.46 1.66
N ALA A 87 -0.51 -10.68 2.41
CA ALA A 87 -1.89 -11.03 2.74
C ALA A 87 -2.78 -11.29 1.51
N VAL A 88 -2.56 -10.58 0.40
CA VAL A 88 -3.30 -10.80 -0.86
C VAL A 88 -3.02 -12.21 -1.40
N ASP A 89 -1.75 -12.60 -1.47
CA ASP A 89 -1.34 -13.90 -2.02
C ASP A 89 -1.86 -15.05 -1.13
N LEU A 90 -1.98 -14.79 0.17
CA LEU A 90 -2.59 -15.74 1.10
C LEU A 90 -4.10 -15.90 0.82
N VAL A 91 -4.84 -14.83 0.59
CA VAL A 91 -6.27 -14.88 0.22
C VAL A 91 -6.46 -15.63 -1.09
N ASP A 92 -5.63 -15.36 -2.10
CA ASP A 92 -5.66 -16.05 -3.38
C ASP A 92 -5.36 -17.56 -3.21
N SER A 93 -4.41 -17.90 -2.34
CA SER A 93 -4.09 -19.28 -2.02
C SER A 93 -5.25 -20.01 -1.33
N ILE A 94 -5.98 -19.35 -0.44
CA ILE A 94 -7.19 -19.89 0.20
C ILE A 94 -8.26 -20.13 -0.87
N HIS A 95 -8.49 -19.17 -1.78
CA HIS A 95 -9.47 -19.30 -2.84
C HIS A 95 -9.14 -20.48 -3.77
N ALA A 96 -7.88 -20.59 -4.19
CA ALA A 96 -7.40 -21.69 -5.02
C ALA A 96 -7.55 -23.06 -4.33
N LEU A 97 -7.23 -23.15 -3.04
CA LEU A 97 -7.39 -24.36 -2.26
C LEU A 97 -8.86 -24.80 -2.16
N VAL A 98 -9.78 -23.84 -1.90
CA VAL A 98 -11.22 -24.13 -1.85
C VAL A 98 -11.71 -24.63 -3.21
N ALA A 99 -11.31 -23.98 -4.30
CA ALA A 99 -11.67 -24.39 -5.65
C ALA A 99 -11.15 -25.80 -5.98
N ASP A 100 -9.91 -26.12 -5.63
CA ASP A 100 -9.31 -27.44 -5.82
C ASP A 100 -10.07 -28.55 -5.05
N LYS A 101 -10.36 -28.31 -3.78
CA LYS A 101 -11.01 -29.30 -2.89
C LYS A 101 -12.50 -29.52 -3.19
N THR A 102 -13.16 -28.55 -3.82
CA THR A 102 -14.60 -28.57 -4.05
C THR A 102 -14.98 -28.69 -5.51
N SER A 103 -13.99 -28.53 -6.42
CA SER A 103 -14.19 -28.41 -7.86
C SER A 103 -15.15 -27.26 -8.24
N ARG A 104 -15.33 -26.28 -7.34
CA ARG A 104 -16.20 -25.11 -7.51
C ARG A 104 -15.52 -23.86 -6.98
N ALA A 105 -15.25 -22.90 -7.87
CA ALA A 105 -14.66 -21.61 -7.54
C ALA A 105 -15.70 -20.59 -7.00
N ASP A 106 -16.98 -20.86 -7.20
CA ASP A 106 -18.09 -19.93 -6.88
C ASP A 106 -18.67 -20.11 -5.46
N LEU A 107 -18.17 -21.07 -4.69
CA LEU A 107 -18.73 -21.42 -3.37
C LEU A 107 -18.40 -20.42 -2.27
N LEU A 108 -17.32 -19.66 -2.44
CA LEU A 108 -16.87 -18.70 -1.43
C LEU A 108 -16.44 -17.40 -2.12
N ASP A 109 -17.20 -16.35 -1.89
CA ASP A 109 -16.83 -15.00 -2.37
C ASP A 109 -15.86 -14.34 -1.37
N LEU A 110 -14.56 -14.54 -1.59
CA LEU A 110 -13.49 -13.89 -0.83
C LEU A 110 -13.17 -12.48 -1.34
N LYS A 111 -13.91 -11.97 -2.32
CA LYS A 111 -13.64 -10.65 -2.92
C LYS A 111 -13.54 -9.51 -1.89
N PRO A 112 -14.41 -9.39 -0.86
CA PRO A 112 -14.30 -8.32 0.12
C PRO A 112 -12.97 -8.38 0.90
N LEU A 113 -12.51 -9.58 1.26
CA LEU A 113 -11.25 -9.78 1.96
C LEU A 113 -10.04 -9.51 1.04
N HIS A 114 -10.11 -9.98 -0.21
CA HIS A 114 -9.11 -9.72 -1.23
C HIS A 114 -8.98 -8.21 -1.52
N ASP A 115 -10.10 -7.51 -1.72
CA ASP A 115 -10.10 -6.07 -2.00
C ASP A 115 -9.48 -5.27 -0.84
N LEU A 116 -9.74 -5.68 0.40
CA LEU A 116 -9.15 -5.06 1.58
C LEU A 116 -7.64 -5.32 1.67
N ALA A 117 -7.20 -6.55 1.46
CA ALA A 117 -5.79 -6.91 1.45
C ALA A 117 -5.04 -6.21 0.29
N ALA A 118 -5.65 -6.12 -0.90
CA ALA A 118 -5.11 -5.40 -2.05
C ALA A 118 -4.94 -3.90 -1.79
N LEU A 119 -5.89 -3.29 -1.07
CA LEU A 119 -5.79 -1.89 -0.65
C LEU A 119 -4.60 -1.67 0.28
N VAL A 120 -4.41 -2.52 1.28
CA VAL A 120 -3.26 -2.44 2.21
C VAL A 120 -1.95 -2.61 1.44
N ARG A 121 -1.87 -3.60 0.53
CA ARG A 121 -0.71 -3.79 -0.36
C ARG A 121 -0.41 -2.54 -1.19
N GLN A 122 -1.44 -1.92 -1.76
CA GLN A 122 -1.31 -0.68 -2.53
C GLN A 122 -0.73 0.46 -1.67
N ALA A 123 -1.26 0.67 -0.47
CA ALA A 123 -0.79 1.69 0.46
C ALA A 123 0.69 1.48 0.85
N CYS A 124 1.07 0.24 1.18
CA CYS A 124 2.45 -0.10 1.52
C CYS A 124 3.41 0.14 0.34
N ARG A 125 3.00 -0.22 -0.88
CA ARG A 125 3.83 0.00 -2.09
C ARG A 125 3.99 1.46 -2.45
N ALA A 126 2.97 2.29 -2.25
CA ALA A 126 3.04 3.73 -2.50
C ALA A 126 4.17 4.35 -1.66
N VAL A 127 4.26 3.99 -0.39
CA VAL A 127 5.30 4.49 0.52
C VAL A 127 6.69 3.98 0.16
N ALA A 128 6.82 2.70 -0.20
CA ALA A 128 8.11 2.13 -0.63
C ALA A 128 8.65 2.83 -1.90
N GLY A 129 7.76 3.19 -2.83
CA GLY A 129 8.12 3.95 -4.03
C GLY A 129 8.61 5.37 -3.72
N HIS A 130 8.01 6.05 -2.75
CA HIS A 130 8.45 7.38 -2.31
C HIS A 130 9.80 7.33 -1.60
N ALA A 131 10.06 6.33 -0.77
CA ALA A 131 11.34 6.15 -0.08
C ALA A 131 12.51 5.93 -1.05
N ALA A 132 12.28 5.18 -2.14
CA ALA A 132 13.28 4.96 -3.18
C ALA A 132 13.60 6.23 -3.99
N SER A 133 12.63 7.16 -4.11
CA SER A 133 12.80 8.43 -4.84
C SER A 133 13.49 9.51 -4.01
N THR A 134 13.52 9.36 -2.68
CA THR A 134 14.14 10.34 -1.76
C THR A 134 15.52 9.91 -1.23
N ALA A 135 16.04 8.75 -1.64
CA ALA A 135 17.41 8.37 -1.33
C ALA A 135 18.38 9.33 -2.03
N PRO A 136 19.30 10.01 -1.30
CA PRO A 136 20.33 10.80 -1.95
C PRO A 136 21.17 9.86 -2.81
N ALA A 137 21.33 10.21 -4.09
CA ALA A 137 22.29 9.55 -4.95
C ALA A 137 23.68 9.74 -4.33
N ASP A 138 24.26 8.68 -3.78
CA ASP A 138 25.65 8.66 -3.34
C ASP A 138 26.50 9.05 -4.55
N ASP A 139 27.17 10.17 -4.39
CA ASP A 139 28.10 10.78 -5.33
C ASP A 139 29.33 9.87 -5.46
N VAL A 140 29.27 8.90 -6.38
CA VAL A 140 30.44 8.13 -6.76
C VAL A 140 31.21 8.97 -7.76
N ALA A 141 32.21 9.67 -7.23
CA ALA A 141 33.22 10.36 -8.01
C ALA A 141 33.81 9.43 -9.07
N ALA A 142 33.53 9.68 -10.34
CA ALA A 142 34.24 9.09 -11.46
C ALA A 142 35.27 10.11 -12.00
N PRO A 143 36.47 9.67 -12.38
CA PRO A 143 37.58 10.56 -12.78
C PRO A 143 37.35 11.19 -14.16
N ALA A 144 37.82 12.40 -14.28
CA ALA A 144 37.78 13.26 -15.45
C ALA A 144 38.27 12.58 -16.74
N ALA A 145 37.46 12.62 -17.78
CA ALA A 145 37.93 12.51 -19.18
C ALA A 145 37.43 13.72 -19.96
N VAL A 146 38.40 14.46 -20.49
CA VAL A 146 38.25 15.63 -21.36
C VAL A 146 37.73 15.18 -22.74
N GLY A 147 36.62 15.76 -23.21
CA GLY A 147 36.09 15.51 -24.55
C GLY A 147 35.17 16.65 -24.99
N THR A 148 35.63 17.36 -25.97
CA THR A 148 35.05 18.53 -26.64
C THR A 148 33.72 18.27 -27.35
N GLY A 149 32.77 19.23 -27.24
CA GLY A 149 31.90 19.66 -28.33
C GLY A 149 30.50 19.04 -28.40
N GLY A 150 29.48 19.91 -28.31
CA GLY A 150 28.12 19.62 -28.75
C GLY A 150 27.04 19.96 -27.72
N ALA A 151 26.43 21.14 -27.84
CA ALA A 151 25.26 21.51 -27.04
C ALA A 151 24.04 20.74 -27.52
N PRO A 152 23.31 20.05 -26.63
CA PRO A 152 21.94 19.61 -26.90
C PRO A 152 20.94 20.65 -26.42
N ALA A 153 19.94 20.90 -27.25
CA ALA A 153 18.80 21.76 -26.99
C ALA A 153 18.09 21.40 -25.68
N ALA A 154 17.91 22.38 -24.82
CA ALA A 154 17.15 22.25 -23.57
C ALA A 154 15.67 21.96 -23.88
N GLN A 155 15.19 20.79 -23.56
CA GLN A 155 13.76 20.52 -23.47
C GLN A 155 13.22 21.18 -22.18
N ALA A 156 12.32 22.16 -22.42
CA ALA A 156 11.63 22.86 -21.33
C ALA A 156 10.67 21.88 -20.61
N GLY A 157 10.88 21.66 -19.31
CA GLY A 157 9.88 21.01 -18.47
C GLY A 157 10.34 19.98 -17.44
N ASP A 158 11.60 19.56 -17.42
CA ASP A 158 12.05 18.50 -16.53
C ASP A 158 12.77 19.08 -15.29
N ILE A 159 12.04 19.22 -14.17
CA ILE A 159 12.57 19.69 -12.88
C ILE A 159 13.22 18.48 -12.20
N ARG A 160 14.55 18.40 -12.22
CA ARG A 160 15.31 17.28 -11.65
C ARG A 160 15.96 17.60 -10.31
N SER A 161 16.00 18.86 -9.90
CA SER A 161 16.55 19.28 -8.62
C SER A 161 15.79 20.48 -8.03
N ARG A 162 15.98 20.73 -6.73
CA ARG A 162 15.47 21.92 -6.05
C ARG A 162 15.99 23.22 -6.70
N GLU A 163 17.21 23.21 -7.20
CA GLU A 163 17.83 24.35 -7.87
C GLU A 163 17.20 24.62 -9.24
N ASP A 164 16.81 23.57 -9.99
CA ASP A 164 16.08 23.71 -11.24
C ASP A 164 14.69 24.29 -11.02
N ALA A 165 14.02 23.89 -9.94
CA ALA A 165 12.73 24.44 -9.54
C ALA A 165 12.83 25.94 -9.22
N LEU A 166 13.86 26.36 -8.48
CA LEU A 166 14.09 27.76 -8.16
C LEU A 166 14.41 28.59 -9.40
N ARG A 167 15.25 28.10 -10.31
CA ARG A 167 15.53 28.77 -11.59
C ARG A 167 14.32 28.90 -12.50
N GLN A 168 13.41 27.92 -12.48
CA GLN A 168 12.16 28.03 -13.22
C GLN A 168 11.22 29.04 -12.60
N LEU A 169 11.18 29.12 -11.26
CA LEU A 169 10.38 30.09 -10.53
C LEU A 169 10.85 31.52 -10.80
N ASP A 170 12.18 31.76 -10.80
CA ASP A 170 12.78 33.04 -11.13
C ASP A 170 12.42 33.47 -12.58
N ARG A 171 12.45 32.53 -13.54
CA ARG A 171 12.03 32.83 -14.93
C ARG A 171 10.55 33.21 -15.05
N VAL A 172 9.69 32.62 -14.24
CA VAL A 172 8.24 32.96 -14.22
C VAL A 172 8.03 34.35 -13.60
N ILE A 173 8.80 34.70 -12.57
CA ILE A 173 8.73 36.00 -11.92
C ILE A 173 9.23 37.12 -12.85
N ASP A 174 10.29 36.87 -13.61
CA ASP A 174 10.84 37.85 -14.59
C ASP A 174 9.90 38.04 -15.80
N PHE A 175 8.94 37.17 -16.03
CA PHE A 175 7.98 37.26 -17.15
C PHE A 175 6.66 37.97 -16.77
N LEU A 176 6.41 38.22 -15.47
CA LEU A 176 5.22 38.91 -14.96
C LEU A 176 5.50 40.40 -14.74
#